data_eb901da4a135bee496ba26fac1961fc8
#
_entry.id   eb901da4a135bee496ba26fac1961fc8
#
_cell.length_a   1.000
_cell.length_b   1.000
_cell.length_c   1.000
_cell.angle_alpha   90.00
_cell.angle_beta   90.00
_cell.angle_gamma   90.00
#
_symmetry.space_group_name_H-M   'P 1'
#
loop_
_entity.id
_entity.type
_entity.pdbx_description
1 polymer ?
#
loop_
_entity_poly.entity_id
_entity_poly.type
_entity_poly.pdbx_seq_one_letter_code
_entity_poly.pdbx_strand_id
1 'polypeptide(L)'
;MPYTQMTGRRYSLRRDLTSLVVVCVLPAIVVSAALSYSTYRAERDNVEQQTVLVANAIMAELARDLAVAESGLKILATSQELNSGDLRGFHARARDALVSGNVHNYILTDPQGRQLVNTLLPYGTALPTTGTPPELARVFRSKSTVLTDLFVGPVVRRPTIAMGVPVGAGDVVAYSLNMGMDPERVNAMIASQPLPDGWLVAVLDSSGTIVGRSREAKRFVGQKAVPELLAAVSVQDSGRMESVTKDGVPVFSAFVTSQPWKWTVVVGAPKAILEHGMRAKLLWVVSALLTAFGTGLWLARTISLRVISSVEHLSQAAMALGKGEEVSMPAIRMQEADHLGNAMLQAGQTMQKVKFDSQHDALTTLPNRLLFDEVAQRSIAYAQRRNQPLALLAIDLDGFKTVNDTLGHSAGDEVLRAVAQRIQETVRASDIAARIGGDEFVVLLTDVTSVTAMETAQRLVVLLSEPYPNVHLPVSASVGVALYPLHA
;
A
#
# COMPACT_ATOMS: atom_id res chain seq x y z
N MET A 1 0.38 -35.78 -42.25
CA MET A 1 1.30 -35.53 -41.09
C MET A 1 0.43 -35.23 -39.91
N PRO A 2 0.47 -36.00 -38.82
CA PRO A 2 -0.35 -35.72 -37.63
C PRO A 2 0.26 -34.57 -36.84
N TYR A 3 -0.53 -33.54 -36.59
CA TYR A 3 -0.19 -32.43 -35.69
C TYR A 3 0.01 -32.97 -34.25
N THR A 4 1.22 -32.93 -33.81
CA THR A 4 1.60 -33.20 -32.39
C THR A 4 0.91 -32.19 -31.52
N GLN A 5 -0.08 -32.61 -30.71
CA GLN A 5 -0.67 -31.78 -29.68
C GLN A 5 0.39 -31.47 -28.64
N MET A 6 0.93 -30.25 -28.67
CA MET A 6 1.70 -29.69 -27.54
C MET A 6 0.73 -29.50 -26.37
N THR A 7 0.80 -30.36 -25.37
CA THR A 7 0.12 -30.22 -24.08
C THR A 7 0.78 -29.13 -23.27
N GLY A 8 0.68 -27.85 -23.71
CA GLY A 8 1.04 -26.69 -22.91
C GLY A 8 0.01 -26.51 -21.78
N ARG A 9 0.48 -26.35 -20.53
CA ARG A 9 -0.34 -25.95 -19.40
C ARG A 9 -1.13 -24.70 -19.78
N ARG A 10 -2.45 -24.80 -19.88
CA ARG A 10 -3.33 -23.66 -20.13
C ARG A 10 -3.37 -22.79 -18.89
N TYR A 11 -2.62 -21.69 -18.89
CA TYR A 11 -2.69 -20.65 -17.84
C TYR A 11 -3.83 -19.69 -18.19
N SER A 12 -4.61 -19.31 -17.20
CA SER A 12 -5.62 -18.27 -17.41
C SER A 12 -4.97 -16.90 -17.26
N LEU A 13 -5.18 -16.01 -18.22
CA LEU A 13 -4.71 -14.62 -18.21
C LEU A 13 -5.02 -13.92 -16.86
N ARG A 14 -6.17 -14.26 -16.29
CA ARG A 14 -6.63 -13.75 -15.00
C ARG A 14 -5.70 -14.14 -13.86
N ARG A 15 -5.17 -15.36 -13.85
CA ARG A 15 -4.23 -15.85 -12.84
C ARG A 15 -2.88 -15.17 -12.97
N ASP A 16 -2.42 -14.98 -14.19
CA ASP A 16 -1.11 -14.37 -14.47
C ASP A 16 -1.10 -12.89 -14.09
N LEU A 17 -2.16 -12.13 -14.42
CA LEU A 17 -2.30 -10.73 -14.01
C LEU A 17 -2.43 -10.56 -12.49
N THR A 18 -3.15 -11.46 -11.79
CA THR A 18 -3.21 -11.40 -10.33
C THR A 18 -1.87 -11.76 -9.69
N SER A 19 -1.13 -12.75 -10.23
CA SER A 19 0.20 -13.08 -9.74
C SER A 19 1.20 -11.95 -9.95
N LEU A 20 1.11 -11.21 -11.06
CA LEU A 20 1.94 -10.03 -11.32
C LEU A 20 1.71 -8.95 -10.25
N VAL A 21 0.45 -8.66 -9.89
CA VAL A 21 0.13 -7.69 -8.84
C VAL A 21 0.75 -8.12 -7.49
N VAL A 22 0.64 -9.40 -7.14
CA VAL A 22 1.24 -9.93 -5.90
C VAL A 22 2.77 -9.78 -5.93
N VAL A 23 3.42 -10.14 -7.04
CA VAL A 23 4.88 -10.05 -7.21
C VAL A 23 5.37 -8.59 -7.13
N CYS A 24 4.60 -7.63 -7.65
CA CYS A 24 4.94 -6.21 -7.57
C CYS A 24 4.75 -5.62 -6.16
N VAL A 25 3.76 -6.09 -5.39
CA VAL A 25 3.47 -5.56 -4.04
C VAL A 25 4.42 -6.15 -2.99
N LEU A 26 4.86 -7.39 -3.14
CA LEU A 26 5.70 -8.08 -2.16
C LEU A 26 7.04 -7.35 -1.86
N PRO A 27 7.81 -6.86 -2.85
CA PRO A 27 9.00 -6.05 -2.59
C PRO A 27 8.69 -4.75 -1.85
N ALA A 28 7.56 -4.10 -2.17
CA ALA A 28 7.14 -2.87 -1.50
C ALA A 28 6.84 -3.11 -0.01
N ILE A 29 6.22 -4.24 0.33
CA ILE A 29 6.00 -4.64 1.73
C ILE A 29 7.34 -4.85 2.45
N VAL A 30 8.28 -5.57 1.84
CA VAL A 30 9.60 -5.85 2.43
C VAL A 30 10.37 -4.55 2.66
N VAL A 31 10.40 -3.66 1.68
CA VAL A 31 11.08 -2.35 1.78
C VAL A 31 10.41 -1.49 2.86
N SER A 32 9.08 -1.43 2.88
CA SER A 32 8.35 -0.66 3.91
C SER A 32 8.59 -1.20 5.31
N ALA A 33 8.65 -2.52 5.50
CA ALA A 33 8.96 -3.14 6.77
C ALA A 33 10.39 -2.84 7.22
N ALA A 34 11.37 -2.93 6.31
CA ALA A 34 12.77 -2.60 6.57
C ALA A 34 12.95 -1.13 6.95
N LEU A 35 12.31 -0.20 6.22
CA LEU A 35 12.32 1.23 6.52
C LEU A 35 11.67 1.52 7.88
N SER A 36 10.52 0.92 8.17
CA SER A 36 9.84 1.10 9.46
C SER A 36 10.71 0.62 10.61
N TYR A 37 11.38 -0.53 10.44
CA TYR A 37 12.28 -1.07 11.45
C TYR A 37 13.54 -0.20 11.64
N SER A 38 14.14 0.31 10.57
CA SER A 38 15.30 1.22 10.65
C SER A 38 14.94 2.54 11.32
N THR A 39 13.76 3.10 11.01
CA THR A 39 13.25 4.32 11.64
C THR A 39 13.01 4.10 13.14
N TYR A 40 12.43 2.95 13.51
CA TYR A 40 12.25 2.60 14.92
C TYR A 40 13.56 2.55 15.69
N ARG A 41 14.58 1.88 15.13
CA ARG A 41 15.90 1.82 15.76
C ARG A 41 16.52 3.20 15.92
N ALA A 42 16.51 4.01 14.88
CA ALA A 42 17.07 5.35 14.92
C ALA A 42 16.38 6.24 15.95
N GLU A 43 15.05 6.19 16.05
CA GLU A 43 14.27 6.95 17.02
C GLU A 43 14.55 6.49 18.45
N ARG A 44 14.64 5.16 18.67
CA ARG A 44 15.02 4.59 19.96
C ARG A 44 16.41 5.04 20.40
N ASP A 45 17.41 4.91 19.52
CA ASP A 45 18.78 5.32 19.80
C ASP A 45 18.87 6.82 20.10
N ASN A 46 18.10 7.64 19.41
CA ASN A 46 17.99 9.07 19.66
C ASN A 46 17.41 9.37 21.06
N VAL A 47 16.31 8.71 21.44
CA VAL A 47 15.72 8.86 22.79
C VAL A 47 16.70 8.42 23.87
N GLU A 48 17.37 7.27 23.69
CA GLU A 48 18.37 6.79 24.64
C GLU A 48 19.57 7.76 24.78
N GLN A 49 20.03 8.36 23.69
CA GLN A 49 21.09 9.38 23.72
C GLN A 49 20.63 10.65 24.42
N GLN A 50 19.42 11.12 24.13
CA GLN A 50 18.85 12.29 24.79
C GLN A 50 18.69 12.09 26.29
N THR A 51 18.28 10.89 26.76
CA THR A 51 18.18 10.60 28.19
C THR A 51 19.54 10.73 28.88
N VAL A 52 20.61 10.27 28.24
CA VAL A 52 22.01 10.44 28.79
C VAL A 52 22.42 11.91 28.83
N LEU A 53 22.14 12.66 27.76
CA LEU A 53 22.48 14.10 27.73
C LEU A 53 21.77 14.88 28.84
N VAL A 54 20.48 14.63 29.03
CA VAL A 54 19.68 15.27 30.08
C VAL A 54 20.14 14.82 31.46
N ALA A 55 20.47 13.55 31.67
CA ALA A 55 21.01 13.06 32.94
C ALA A 55 22.33 13.75 33.32
N ASN A 56 23.24 13.89 32.34
CA ASN A 56 24.50 14.61 32.54
C ASN A 56 24.29 16.11 32.84
N ALA A 57 23.36 16.76 32.12
CA ALA A 57 23.07 18.18 32.36
C ALA A 57 22.51 18.43 33.74
N ILE A 58 21.56 17.59 34.18
CA ILE A 58 21.01 17.71 35.55
C ILE A 58 22.04 17.36 36.61
N MET A 59 22.91 16.37 36.36
CA MET A 59 24.01 16.06 37.27
C MET A 59 25.00 17.22 37.40
N ALA A 60 25.33 17.91 36.30
CA ALA A 60 26.19 19.05 36.29
C ALA A 60 25.58 20.24 37.08
N GLU A 61 24.27 20.46 36.97
CA GLU A 61 23.54 21.47 37.68
C GLU A 61 23.48 21.16 39.19
N LEU A 62 23.16 19.90 39.55
CA LEU A 62 23.19 19.44 40.93
C LEU A 62 24.59 19.61 41.56
N ALA A 63 25.64 19.21 40.82
CA ALA A 63 27.02 19.38 41.30
C ALA A 63 27.38 20.84 41.51
N ARG A 64 26.95 21.74 40.63
CA ARG A 64 27.17 23.19 40.76
C ARG A 64 26.42 23.74 41.97
N ASP A 65 25.18 23.36 42.19
CA ASP A 65 24.35 23.81 43.30
C ASP A 65 24.94 23.36 44.65
N LEU A 66 25.40 22.09 44.69
CA LEU A 66 26.11 21.57 45.90
C LEU A 66 27.46 22.26 46.11
N ALA A 67 28.21 22.59 45.06
CA ALA A 67 29.50 23.32 45.18
C ALA A 67 29.33 24.75 45.67
N VAL A 68 28.25 25.44 45.24
CA VAL A 68 27.90 26.78 45.78
C VAL A 68 27.57 26.67 47.26
N ALA A 69 26.77 25.68 47.65
CA ALA A 69 26.43 25.43 49.05
C ALA A 69 27.69 25.12 49.90
N GLU A 70 28.59 24.25 49.38
CA GLU A 70 29.87 23.95 50.02
C GLU A 70 30.73 25.18 50.20
N SER A 71 30.86 26.03 49.18
CA SER A 71 31.67 27.24 49.22
C SER A 71 31.13 28.22 50.26
N GLY A 72 29.82 28.43 50.30
CA GLY A 72 29.17 29.26 51.32
C GLY A 72 29.41 28.74 52.72
N LEU A 73 29.33 27.40 52.90
CA LEU A 73 29.57 26.79 54.21
C LEU A 73 31.04 26.87 54.64
N LYS A 74 32.00 26.73 53.72
CA LYS A 74 33.43 26.94 53.98
C LYS A 74 33.77 28.37 54.38
N ILE A 75 33.16 29.36 53.72
CA ILE A 75 33.32 30.75 54.06
C ILE A 75 32.86 31.00 55.53
N LEU A 76 31.70 30.47 55.90
CA LEU A 76 31.19 30.56 57.26
C LEU A 76 32.08 29.83 58.27
N ALA A 77 32.71 28.74 57.89
CA ALA A 77 33.62 27.93 58.68
C ALA A 77 34.93 28.65 58.99
N THR A 78 35.33 29.68 58.23
CA THR A 78 36.52 30.48 58.43
C THR A 78 36.27 31.80 59.23
N SER A 79 35.06 31.94 59.82
CA SER A 79 34.65 33.14 60.54
C SER A 79 35.53 33.37 61.76
N GLN A 80 35.73 34.63 62.04
CA GLN A 80 36.59 35.07 63.17
C GLN A 80 36.03 34.54 64.50
N GLU A 81 34.73 34.49 64.67
CA GLU A 81 34.06 34.05 65.88
C GLU A 81 34.35 32.51 66.13
N LEU A 82 34.41 31.68 65.11
CA LEU A 82 34.84 30.31 65.31
C LEU A 82 36.31 30.19 65.65
N ASN A 83 37.17 30.98 65.04
CA ASN A 83 38.59 30.96 65.32
C ASN A 83 38.93 31.45 66.73
N SER A 84 38.13 32.37 67.28
CA SER A 84 38.29 32.90 68.65
C SER A 84 37.54 32.08 69.71
N GLY A 85 36.73 31.06 69.29
CA GLY A 85 35.90 30.32 70.23
C GLY A 85 34.63 31.02 70.71
N ASP A 86 34.27 32.18 70.11
CA ASP A 86 33.01 32.87 70.40
C ASP A 86 31.83 32.21 69.76
N LEU A 87 31.32 31.20 70.39
CA LEU A 87 30.18 30.44 69.91
C LEU A 87 28.87 31.26 69.92
N ARG A 88 28.76 32.31 70.78
CA ARG A 88 27.58 33.18 70.78
C ARG A 88 27.59 34.11 69.59
N GLY A 89 28.71 34.77 69.32
CA GLY A 89 28.87 35.61 68.13
C GLY A 89 28.69 34.79 66.84
N PHE A 90 29.26 33.58 66.81
CA PHE A 90 29.05 32.66 65.65
C PHE A 90 27.59 32.30 65.45
N HIS A 91 26.83 31.97 66.53
CA HIS A 91 25.42 31.69 66.43
C HIS A 91 24.65 32.85 65.79
N ALA A 92 24.91 34.11 66.22
CA ALA A 92 24.27 35.30 65.65
C ALA A 92 24.61 35.45 64.16
N ARG A 93 25.88 35.35 63.77
CA ARG A 93 26.35 35.42 62.38
C ARG A 93 25.76 34.33 61.50
N ALA A 94 25.75 33.08 61.96
CA ALA A 94 25.21 31.97 61.27
C ALA A 94 23.67 32.09 61.06
N ARG A 95 22.99 32.68 62.04
CA ARG A 95 21.57 32.98 61.96
C ARG A 95 21.24 34.07 60.93
N ASP A 96 22.08 35.15 60.90
CA ASP A 96 21.94 36.19 59.88
C ASP A 96 22.18 35.65 58.45
N ALA A 97 23.12 34.70 58.32
CA ALA A 97 23.36 34.01 57.03
C ALA A 97 22.18 33.17 56.57
N LEU A 98 21.23 32.72 57.40
CA LEU A 98 20.01 31.96 56.98
C LEU A 98 19.04 32.82 56.17
N VAL A 99 19.06 34.16 56.39
CA VAL A 99 18.10 35.08 55.71
C VAL A 99 18.33 35.13 54.22
N SER A 100 19.46 34.66 53.68
CA SER A 100 19.91 34.80 52.32
C SER A 100 19.78 33.51 51.47
N GLY A 101 19.27 32.40 52.05
CA GLY A 101 19.32 31.14 51.28
C GLY A 101 18.35 30.02 51.71
N ASN A 102 18.20 29.03 50.86
CA ASN A 102 17.39 27.81 51.05
C ASN A 102 17.99 26.81 52.07
N VAL A 103 18.56 27.34 53.17
CA VAL A 103 19.20 26.59 54.25
C VAL A 103 18.28 26.65 55.47
N HIS A 104 18.00 25.49 56.09
CA HIS A 104 17.14 25.45 57.26
C HIS A 104 17.88 25.89 58.51
N ASN A 105 19.13 25.44 58.65
CA ASN A 105 19.94 25.74 59.87
C ASN A 105 21.41 25.47 59.59
N TYR A 106 22.20 26.05 60.47
CA TYR A 106 23.61 25.71 60.69
C TYR A 106 23.76 25.07 62.05
N ILE A 107 24.54 23.96 62.07
CA ILE A 107 24.84 23.21 63.28
C ILE A 107 26.36 23.06 63.42
N LEU A 108 26.92 23.45 64.51
CA LEU A 108 28.31 23.19 64.86
C LEU A 108 28.37 21.98 65.78
N THR A 109 29.19 20.96 65.42
CA THR A 109 29.37 19.78 66.24
C THR A 109 30.84 19.55 66.61
N ASP A 110 31.07 18.97 67.79
CA ASP A 110 32.36 18.50 68.20
C ASP A 110 32.71 17.08 67.65
N PRO A 111 33.96 16.56 67.86
CA PRO A 111 34.34 15.23 67.39
C PRO A 111 33.54 14.10 68.03
N GLN A 112 32.84 14.31 69.10
CA GLN A 112 31.95 13.37 69.78
C GLN A 112 30.53 13.39 69.21
N GLY A 113 30.26 14.30 68.22
CA GLY A 113 28.96 14.48 67.60
C GLY A 113 27.95 15.29 68.39
N ARG A 114 28.40 15.92 69.51
CA ARG A 114 27.54 16.82 70.31
C ARG A 114 27.37 18.16 69.59
N GLN A 115 26.12 18.64 69.52
CA GLN A 115 25.83 19.95 69.00
C GLN A 115 26.28 21.03 69.97
N LEU A 116 27.08 22.01 69.49
CA LEU A 116 27.51 23.13 70.22
C LEU A 116 26.71 24.41 69.88
N VAL A 117 26.29 24.49 68.63
CA VAL A 117 25.46 25.58 68.10
C VAL A 117 24.39 24.94 67.18
N ASN A 118 23.16 25.45 67.27
CA ASN A 118 22.09 25.13 66.32
C ASN A 118 21.22 26.38 66.13
N THR A 119 21.23 26.94 64.92
CA THR A 119 20.57 28.20 64.59
C THR A 119 19.05 28.15 64.63
N LEU A 120 18.43 26.93 64.66
CA LEU A 120 17.00 26.75 64.85
C LEU A 120 16.56 27.11 66.28
N LEU A 121 17.45 27.05 67.22
CA LEU A 121 17.15 27.25 68.63
C LEU A 121 17.85 28.50 69.10
N PRO A 122 17.32 29.25 70.11
CA PRO A 122 18.03 30.33 70.73
C PRO A 122 19.33 29.84 71.35
N TYR A 123 20.39 30.68 71.31
CA TYR A 123 21.67 30.32 71.92
C TYR A 123 21.54 30.10 73.44
N GLY A 124 22.12 29.02 73.93
CA GLY A 124 22.04 28.61 75.32
C GLY A 124 20.89 27.65 75.63
N THR A 125 20.03 27.32 74.67
CA THR A 125 19.00 26.27 74.79
C THR A 125 19.66 24.91 74.83
N ALA A 126 19.08 23.95 75.54
CA ALA A 126 19.53 22.59 75.53
C ALA A 126 19.42 21.98 74.10
N LEU A 127 20.53 21.52 73.58
CA LEU A 127 20.63 20.99 72.23
C LEU A 127 20.42 19.47 72.21
N PRO A 128 19.91 18.91 71.17
CA PRO A 128 19.78 17.46 71.03
C PRO A 128 21.13 16.73 71.17
N THR A 129 21.12 15.66 71.94
CA THR A 129 22.30 14.81 72.12
C THR A 129 22.33 13.62 71.15
N THR A 130 21.27 13.41 70.40
CA THR A 130 21.08 12.32 69.44
C THR A 130 20.50 12.80 68.09
N GLY A 131 20.61 12.00 67.05
CA GLY A 131 20.01 12.30 65.75
C GLY A 131 20.91 13.05 64.77
N THR A 132 22.22 13.18 65.11
CA THR A 132 23.20 13.64 64.12
C THR A 132 23.49 12.47 63.18
N PRO A 133 23.39 12.63 61.85
CA PRO A 133 23.71 11.54 60.90
C PRO A 133 25.13 11.05 61.08
N PRO A 134 25.33 9.70 61.16
CA PRO A 134 26.64 9.12 61.39
C PRO A 134 27.64 9.46 60.27
N GLU A 135 27.17 9.77 59.08
CA GLU A 135 27.99 10.20 57.92
C GLU A 135 28.79 11.46 58.26
N LEU A 136 28.24 12.39 59.03
CA LEU A 136 28.93 13.62 59.41
C LEU A 136 30.18 13.40 60.29
N ALA A 137 30.24 12.28 60.99
CA ALA A 137 31.47 11.88 61.71
C ALA A 137 32.67 11.63 60.75
N ARG A 138 32.42 11.38 59.47
CA ARG A 138 33.46 11.25 58.45
C ARG A 138 34.20 12.57 58.20
N VAL A 139 33.59 13.73 58.45
CA VAL A 139 34.27 15.04 58.34
C VAL A 139 35.55 15.11 59.15
N PHE A 140 35.52 14.54 60.34
CA PHE A 140 36.69 14.53 61.23
C PHE A 140 37.78 13.53 60.77
N ARG A 141 37.37 12.42 60.14
CA ARG A 141 38.30 11.41 59.64
C ARG A 141 38.86 11.74 58.27
N SER A 142 38.02 12.19 57.37
CA SER A 142 38.41 12.46 55.96
C SER A 142 38.98 13.87 55.78
N LYS A 143 38.79 14.74 56.77
CA LYS A 143 39.14 16.21 56.70
C LYS A 143 38.61 16.88 55.45
N SER A 144 37.48 16.38 54.90
CA SER A 144 36.87 16.84 53.70
C SER A 144 35.37 17.06 53.89
N THR A 145 34.75 17.77 52.97
CA THR A 145 33.30 17.96 52.96
C THR A 145 32.58 16.64 52.82
N VAL A 146 31.49 16.45 53.57
CA VAL A 146 30.64 15.29 53.56
C VAL A 146 29.20 15.70 53.28
N LEU A 147 28.55 15.06 52.34
CA LEU A 147 27.11 15.16 52.10
C LEU A 147 26.44 13.90 52.67
N THR A 148 25.35 14.06 53.43
CA THR A 148 24.62 12.92 54.01
C THR A 148 23.62 12.37 53.03
N ASP A 149 23.18 11.15 53.27
CA ASP A 149 21.93 10.62 52.72
C ASP A 149 20.73 11.34 53.31
N LEU A 150 19.54 11.10 52.76
CA LEU A 150 18.30 11.67 53.26
C LEU A 150 17.97 11.08 54.63
N PHE A 151 17.76 11.95 55.63
CA PHE A 151 17.38 11.54 56.97
C PHE A 151 16.26 12.44 57.55
N VAL A 152 15.67 12.06 58.65
CA VAL A 152 14.69 12.90 59.38
C VAL A 152 15.43 13.73 60.41
N GLY A 153 15.44 15.05 60.23
CA GLY A 153 16.12 15.95 61.13
C GLY A 153 15.49 15.95 62.56
N PRO A 154 16.27 15.80 63.64
CA PRO A 154 15.71 15.58 64.98
C PRO A 154 14.95 16.80 65.53
N VAL A 155 15.33 18.00 65.13
CA VAL A 155 14.65 19.27 65.52
C VAL A 155 13.57 19.64 64.49
N VAL A 156 13.88 19.58 63.22
CA VAL A 156 12.97 19.97 62.13
C VAL A 156 11.85 18.98 61.93
N ARG A 157 12.05 17.69 62.28
CA ARG A 157 11.11 16.57 62.13
C ARG A 157 10.60 16.37 60.68
N ARG A 158 11.45 16.74 59.73
CA ARG A 158 11.17 16.61 58.27
C ARG A 158 12.34 15.95 57.57
N PRO A 159 12.15 15.38 56.40
CA PRO A 159 13.24 14.93 55.54
C PRO A 159 14.23 16.07 55.31
N THR A 160 15.49 15.79 55.52
CA THR A 160 16.59 16.75 55.49
C THR A 160 17.82 16.10 54.87
N ILE A 161 18.63 16.89 54.20
CA ILE A 161 19.97 16.53 53.73
C ILE A 161 20.92 17.45 54.49
N ALA A 162 22.08 16.96 54.91
CA ALA A 162 23.06 17.81 55.53
C ALA A 162 24.41 17.76 54.80
N MET A 163 25.05 18.93 54.71
CA MET A 163 26.42 19.05 54.27
C MET A 163 27.28 19.52 55.43
N GLY A 164 28.36 18.80 55.69
CA GLY A 164 29.31 19.13 56.74
C GLY A 164 30.69 19.45 56.20
N VAL A 165 31.30 20.52 56.69
CA VAL A 165 32.67 20.91 56.34
C VAL A 165 33.58 20.96 57.64
N PRO A 166 34.86 20.59 57.48
CA PRO A 166 35.80 20.67 58.63
C PRO A 166 36.08 22.12 59.05
N VAL A 167 36.11 22.35 60.32
CA VAL A 167 36.54 23.61 60.95
C VAL A 167 37.73 23.36 61.88
N GLY A 168 38.80 24.03 61.61
CA GLY A 168 40.03 23.87 62.44
C GLY A 168 41.24 24.54 61.81
N ALA A 169 42.40 24.48 62.50
CA ALA A 169 43.64 25.00 62.00
C ALA A 169 44.66 23.90 61.76
N GLY A 170 45.25 23.91 60.55
CA GLY A 170 46.20 22.88 60.09
C GLY A 170 45.53 21.48 59.95
N ASP A 171 46.21 20.52 60.55
CA ASP A 171 45.77 19.11 60.47
C ASP A 171 44.68 18.68 61.46
N VAL A 172 44.35 19.59 62.39
CA VAL A 172 43.39 19.27 63.47
C VAL A 172 42.02 19.83 63.11
N VAL A 173 41.02 18.96 62.94
CA VAL A 173 39.61 19.35 62.78
C VAL A 173 39.00 19.46 64.18
N ALA A 174 38.78 20.71 64.63
CA ALA A 174 38.21 20.98 65.94
C ALA A 174 36.71 20.81 65.99
N TYR A 175 36.02 21.19 64.90
CA TYR A 175 34.55 21.11 64.74
C TYR A 175 34.17 20.71 63.38
N SER A 176 32.92 20.19 63.21
CA SER A 176 32.24 20.08 61.93
C SER A 176 31.15 21.14 61.87
N LEU A 177 31.21 22.03 60.89
CA LEU A 177 30.11 22.95 60.59
C LEU A 177 29.21 22.31 59.57
N ASN A 178 27.96 22.13 59.95
CA ASN A 178 26.97 21.41 59.15
C ASN A 178 25.83 22.36 58.76
N MET A 179 25.35 22.20 57.54
CA MET A 179 24.22 22.92 56.98
C MET A 179 23.11 21.94 56.64
N GLY A 180 21.90 22.17 57.16
CA GLY A 180 20.71 21.42 56.82
C GLY A 180 19.98 22.03 55.63
N MET A 181 19.70 21.23 54.63
CA MET A 181 19.01 21.63 53.39
C MET A 181 17.70 20.87 53.22
N ASP A 182 16.71 21.53 52.62
CA ASP A 182 15.43 20.90 52.26
C ASP A 182 15.59 20.12 50.97
N PRO A 183 15.12 18.86 50.91
CA PRO A 183 15.00 18.11 49.65
C PRO A 183 14.20 18.83 48.56
N GLU A 184 13.28 19.74 48.96
CA GLU A 184 12.51 20.56 48.02
C GLU A 184 13.38 21.42 47.09
N ARG A 185 14.62 21.77 47.56
CA ARG A 185 15.62 22.45 46.74
C ARG A 185 15.99 21.61 45.51
N VAL A 186 16.12 20.27 45.68
CA VAL A 186 16.41 19.35 44.58
C VAL A 186 15.20 19.25 43.61
N ASN A 187 13.98 19.24 44.18
CA ASN A 187 12.76 19.26 43.35
C ASN A 187 12.65 20.57 42.54
N ALA A 188 12.93 21.72 43.16
CA ALA A 188 12.91 23.02 42.48
C ALA A 188 13.95 23.09 41.35
N MET A 189 15.18 22.61 41.60
CA MET A 189 16.22 22.50 40.59
C MET A 189 15.78 21.62 39.43
N ILE A 190 15.20 20.43 39.70
CA ILE A 190 14.66 19.56 38.64
C ILE A 190 13.54 20.28 37.87
N ALA A 191 12.62 20.96 38.54
CA ALA A 191 11.50 21.67 37.93
C ALA A 191 11.93 22.85 37.05
N SER A 192 13.08 23.45 37.29
CA SER A 192 13.63 24.54 36.47
C SER A 192 14.23 24.03 35.14
N GLN A 193 14.43 22.73 34.98
CA GLN A 193 15.01 22.16 33.76
C GLN A 193 13.93 21.98 32.68
N PRO A 194 14.24 22.31 31.42
CA PRO A 194 13.34 22.09 30.31
C PRO A 194 13.28 20.56 29.96
N LEU A 195 12.37 19.85 30.62
CA LEU A 195 12.18 18.41 30.37
C LEU A 195 11.14 18.19 29.27
N PRO A 196 11.39 17.28 28.34
CA PRO A 196 10.37 16.88 27.37
C PRO A 196 9.13 16.29 28.06
N ASP A 197 7.96 16.44 27.41
CA ASP A 197 6.70 15.97 27.97
C ASP A 197 6.75 14.48 28.32
N GLY A 198 6.28 14.17 29.52
CA GLY A 198 6.20 12.80 30.01
C GLY A 198 7.50 12.25 30.62
N TRP A 199 8.65 12.91 30.42
CA TRP A 199 9.90 12.44 30.99
C TRP A 199 9.90 12.54 32.52
N LEU A 200 10.63 11.62 33.14
CA LEU A 200 10.77 11.53 34.57
C LEU A 200 12.23 11.71 34.97
N VAL A 201 12.46 12.55 35.96
CA VAL A 201 13.78 12.72 36.60
C VAL A 201 13.66 12.36 38.06
N ALA A 202 14.64 11.64 38.58
CA ALA A 202 14.80 11.38 40.00
C ALA A 202 16.27 11.56 40.39
N VAL A 203 16.49 12.10 41.59
CA VAL A 203 17.80 12.18 42.22
C VAL A 203 17.79 11.24 43.42
N LEU A 204 18.78 10.35 43.47
CA LEU A 204 18.96 9.35 44.52
C LEU A 204 20.19 9.75 45.37
N ASP A 205 20.12 9.50 46.66
CA ASP A 205 21.27 9.57 47.53
C ASP A 205 22.18 8.32 47.37
N SER A 206 23.28 8.26 48.14
CA SER A 206 24.25 7.16 48.07
C SER A 206 23.68 5.81 48.48
N SER A 207 22.61 5.80 49.24
CA SER A 207 21.87 4.61 49.65
C SER A 207 20.76 4.19 48.66
N GLY A 208 20.56 4.95 47.57
CA GLY A 208 19.51 4.72 46.58
C GLY A 208 18.12 5.21 47.02
N THR A 209 18.03 6.09 48.02
CA THR A 209 16.77 6.72 48.43
C THR A 209 16.47 7.93 47.54
N ILE A 210 15.24 8.09 47.11
CA ILE A 210 14.81 9.23 46.29
C ILE A 210 14.82 10.50 47.13
N VAL A 211 15.68 11.44 46.75
CA VAL A 211 15.82 12.78 47.37
C VAL A 211 14.96 13.79 46.63
N GLY A 212 14.88 13.71 45.33
CA GLY A 212 14.06 14.57 44.50
C GLY A 212 13.45 13.83 43.31
N ARG A 213 12.30 14.32 42.82
CA ARG A 213 11.61 13.74 41.68
C ARG A 213 10.77 14.79 40.95
N SER A 214 10.79 14.74 39.60
CA SER A 214 10.05 15.69 38.77
C SER A 214 8.53 15.53 38.87
N ARG A 215 8.05 14.34 39.26
CA ARG A 215 6.62 14.01 39.36
C ARG A 215 6.31 13.32 40.68
N GLU A 216 5.18 13.68 41.30
CA GLU A 216 4.72 13.13 42.58
C GLU A 216 5.79 13.05 43.67
N ALA A 217 6.66 14.09 43.75
CA ALA A 217 7.77 14.15 44.71
C ALA A 217 7.31 13.85 46.14
N LYS A 218 6.20 14.46 46.58
CA LYS A 218 5.63 14.25 47.92
C LYS A 218 5.31 12.81 48.26
N ARG A 219 5.02 11.99 47.24
CA ARG A 219 4.69 10.55 47.41
C ARG A 219 5.95 9.68 47.48
N PHE A 220 6.99 10.00 46.71
CA PHE A 220 8.11 9.11 46.51
C PHE A 220 9.41 9.52 47.16
N VAL A 221 9.60 10.79 47.53
CA VAL A 221 10.77 11.22 48.29
C VAL A 221 10.84 10.48 49.63
N GLY A 222 12.00 9.97 49.98
CA GLY A 222 12.24 9.11 51.13
C GLY A 222 12.05 7.60 50.89
N GLN A 223 11.57 7.22 49.70
CA GLN A 223 11.48 5.79 49.34
C GLN A 223 12.70 5.34 48.55
N LYS A 224 13.04 4.05 48.63
CA LYS A 224 14.07 3.45 47.78
C LYS A 224 13.63 3.42 46.32
N ALA A 225 14.58 3.61 45.42
CA ALA A 225 14.36 3.40 44.00
C ALA A 225 14.01 1.94 43.68
N VAL A 226 13.63 1.65 42.43
CA VAL A 226 13.29 0.29 42.00
C VAL A 226 14.52 -0.64 42.06
N PRO A 227 14.35 -1.92 42.43
CA PRO A 227 15.48 -2.83 42.66
C PRO A 227 16.41 -2.97 41.47
N GLU A 228 15.86 -3.02 40.24
CA GLU A 228 16.63 -3.15 39.00
C GLU A 228 17.59 -1.98 38.81
N LEU A 229 17.14 -0.76 39.10
CA LEU A 229 17.97 0.43 39.01
C LEU A 229 19.07 0.42 40.10
N LEU A 230 18.72 0.05 41.33
CA LEU A 230 19.72 -0.04 42.42
C LEU A 230 20.82 -1.06 42.10
N ALA A 231 20.47 -2.19 41.51
CA ALA A 231 21.44 -3.16 41.05
C ALA A 231 22.35 -2.60 39.95
N ALA A 232 21.83 -1.86 39.00
CA ALA A 232 22.62 -1.25 37.93
C ALA A 232 23.58 -0.20 38.45
N VAL A 233 23.11 0.72 39.33
CA VAL A 233 23.91 1.79 39.95
C VAL A 233 25.02 1.22 40.85
N SER A 234 24.82 0.06 41.47
CA SER A 234 25.86 -0.57 42.29
C SER A 234 27.05 -1.14 41.49
N VAL A 235 26.86 -1.40 40.21
CA VAL A 235 27.88 -1.97 39.33
C VAL A 235 28.65 -0.91 38.55
N GLN A 236 28.00 0.17 38.15
CA GLN A 236 28.60 1.19 37.29
C GLN A 236 28.11 2.59 37.65
N ASP A 237 28.99 3.59 37.48
CA ASP A 237 28.65 5.00 37.80
C ASP A 237 27.76 5.65 36.72
N SER A 238 27.65 5.12 35.57
CA SER A 238 26.73 5.60 34.52
C SER A 238 26.29 4.48 33.59
N GLY A 239 25.07 4.55 33.08
CA GLY A 239 24.57 3.52 32.21
C GLY A 239 23.22 3.86 31.63
N ARG A 240 22.78 2.94 30.73
CA ARG A 240 21.44 2.96 30.12
C ARG A 240 20.78 1.60 30.37
N MET A 241 19.48 1.62 30.63
CA MET A 241 18.70 0.41 30.84
C MET A 241 17.22 0.65 30.50
N GLU A 242 16.54 -0.41 30.25
CA GLU A 242 15.07 -0.40 30.25
C GLU A 242 14.60 -0.74 31.67
N SER A 243 13.69 0.04 32.19
CA SER A 243 13.16 -0.18 33.54
C SER A 243 11.67 0.20 33.62
N VAL A 244 11.07 -0.09 34.76
CA VAL A 244 9.71 0.35 35.08
C VAL A 244 9.81 1.29 36.27
N THR A 245 9.20 2.45 36.14
CA THR A 245 9.17 3.42 37.23
C THR A 245 8.30 2.94 38.40
N LYS A 246 8.43 3.55 39.58
CA LYS A 246 7.62 3.17 40.77
C LYS A 246 6.09 3.32 40.55
N ASP A 247 5.68 4.16 39.63
CA ASP A 247 4.31 4.37 39.20
C ASP A 247 3.89 3.45 38.02
N GLY A 248 4.72 2.45 37.69
CA GLY A 248 4.38 1.41 36.72
C GLY A 248 4.57 1.78 35.25
N VAL A 249 5.23 2.91 34.95
CA VAL A 249 5.47 3.35 33.58
C VAL A 249 6.74 2.71 33.01
N PRO A 250 6.69 1.97 31.89
CA PRO A 250 7.88 1.48 31.20
C PRO A 250 8.68 2.64 30.58
N VAL A 251 9.97 2.69 30.84
CA VAL A 251 10.85 3.79 30.41
C VAL A 251 12.19 3.27 29.86
N PHE A 252 12.80 4.07 28.99
CA PHE A 252 14.22 4.02 28.73
C PHE A 252 14.90 4.92 29.75
N SER A 253 15.76 4.35 30.59
CA SER A 253 16.41 5.06 31.67
C SER A 253 17.88 5.25 31.37
N ALA A 254 18.40 6.44 31.66
CA ALA A 254 19.82 6.70 31.82
C ALA A 254 20.09 7.16 33.24
N PHE A 255 21.23 6.77 33.78
CA PHE A 255 21.67 7.22 35.12
C PHE A 255 23.13 7.63 35.10
N VAL A 256 23.46 8.60 35.96
CA VAL A 256 24.80 9.13 36.15
C VAL A 256 25.01 9.37 37.64
N THR A 257 26.11 8.87 38.21
CA THR A 257 26.47 9.00 39.61
C THR A 257 27.61 10.02 39.78
N SER A 258 27.43 10.97 40.69
CA SER A 258 28.43 11.97 41.05
C SER A 258 29.57 11.34 41.85
N GLN A 259 30.79 11.68 41.50
CA GLN A 259 31.93 11.13 42.18
C GLN A 259 32.31 11.95 43.38
N PRO A 260 32.19 12.89 44.03
CA PRO A 260 32.48 12.84 45.46
C PRO A 260 31.31 12.36 46.30
N TRP A 261 30.06 12.62 45.87
CA TRP A 261 28.89 12.44 46.76
C TRP A 261 28.21 11.10 46.65
N LYS A 262 28.48 10.33 45.57
CA LYS A 262 27.77 9.07 45.22
C LYS A 262 26.27 9.22 45.05
N TRP A 263 25.80 10.43 44.74
CA TRP A 263 24.43 10.69 44.39
C TRP A 263 24.22 10.40 42.91
N THR A 264 23.03 9.87 42.58
CA THR A 264 22.74 9.44 41.24
C THR A 264 21.53 10.21 40.66
N VAL A 265 21.72 10.81 39.50
CA VAL A 265 20.62 11.34 38.71
C VAL A 265 20.15 10.26 37.75
N VAL A 266 18.85 10.07 37.71
CA VAL A 266 18.19 9.10 36.82
C VAL A 266 17.17 9.84 35.97
N VAL A 267 17.21 9.62 34.65
CA VAL A 267 16.25 10.18 33.70
C VAL A 267 15.58 9.03 32.98
N GLY A 268 14.25 9.04 32.93
CA GLY A 268 13.43 8.04 32.26
C GLY A 268 12.54 8.66 31.16
N ALA A 269 12.67 8.20 29.95
CA ALA A 269 11.81 8.56 28.83
C ALA A 269 10.75 7.46 28.63
N PRO A 270 9.43 7.77 28.67
CA PRO A 270 8.38 6.76 28.51
C PRO A 270 8.44 6.08 27.13
N LYS A 271 8.41 4.75 27.12
CA LYS A 271 8.35 3.95 25.86
C LYS A 271 7.13 4.28 25.02
N ALA A 272 6.04 4.69 25.65
CA ALA A 272 4.80 5.07 24.98
C ALA A 272 4.99 6.20 23.95
N ILE A 273 5.98 7.08 24.13
CA ILE A 273 6.28 8.18 23.18
C ILE A 273 6.67 7.60 21.82
N LEU A 274 7.51 6.55 21.81
CA LEU A 274 7.89 5.84 20.58
C LEU A 274 6.71 5.05 20.00
N GLU A 275 5.93 4.37 20.84
CA GLU A 275 4.84 3.52 20.39
C GLU A 275 3.71 4.30 19.71
N HIS A 276 3.31 5.44 20.28
CA HIS A 276 2.25 6.29 19.72
C HIS A 276 2.63 6.85 18.33
N GLY A 277 3.84 7.37 18.18
CA GLY A 277 4.33 7.86 16.90
C GLY A 277 4.42 6.77 15.83
N MET A 278 4.84 5.57 16.23
CA MET A 278 4.94 4.41 15.33
C MET A 278 3.61 3.84 14.89
N ARG A 279 2.63 3.73 15.78
CA ARG A 279 1.28 3.21 15.44
C ARG A 279 0.63 4.03 14.34
N ALA A 280 0.70 5.36 14.43
CA ALA A 280 0.17 6.24 13.40
C ALA A 280 0.90 6.06 12.06
N LYS A 281 2.24 6.03 12.06
CA LYS A 281 3.04 5.79 10.84
C LYS A 281 2.74 4.42 10.23
N LEU A 282 2.63 3.37 11.04
CA LEU A 282 2.32 2.01 10.59
C LEU A 282 0.93 1.93 9.95
N LEU A 283 -0.10 2.56 10.55
CA LEU A 283 -1.45 2.61 9.99
C LEU A 283 -1.46 3.29 8.60
N TRP A 284 -0.71 4.38 8.43
CA TRP A 284 -0.57 5.04 7.13
C TRP A 284 0.10 4.15 6.08
N VAL A 285 1.18 3.46 6.45
CA VAL A 285 1.88 2.52 5.54
C VAL A 285 0.97 1.37 5.15
N VAL A 286 0.28 0.75 6.13
CA VAL A 286 -0.65 -0.36 5.87
C VAL A 286 -1.81 0.09 4.98
N SER A 287 -2.40 1.27 5.26
CA SER A 287 -3.51 1.79 4.43
C SER A 287 -3.06 2.09 2.99
N ALA A 288 -1.86 2.66 2.81
CA ALA A 288 -1.30 2.91 1.49
C ALA A 288 -1.04 1.61 0.71
N LEU A 289 -0.49 0.58 1.36
CA LEU A 289 -0.28 -0.74 0.75
C LEU A 289 -1.59 -1.43 0.38
N LEU A 290 -2.59 -1.37 1.25
CA LEU A 290 -3.92 -1.94 0.97
C LEU A 290 -4.61 -1.21 -0.20
N THR A 291 -4.49 0.11 -0.26
CA THR A 291 -5.03 0.91 -1.37
C THR A 291 -4.32 0.57 -2.69
N ALA A 292 -2.98 0.50 -2.68
CA ALA A 292 -2.20 0.12 -3.85
C ALA A 292 -2.53 -1.31 -4.32
N PHE A 293 -2.67 -2.26 -3.40
CA PHE A 293 -3.06 -3.63 -3.71
C PHE A 293 -4.48 -3.70 -4.27
N GLY A 294 -5.44 -3.01 -3.65
CA GLY A 294 -6.84 -2.96 -4.10
C GLY A 294 -6.99 -2.35 -5.50
N THR A 295 -6.30 -1.22 -5.76
CA THR A 295 -6.28 -0.58 -7.08
C THR A 295 -5.60 -1.45 -8.13
N GLY A 296 -4.49 -2.11 -7.78
CA GLY A 296 -3.81 -3.06 -8.66
C GLY A 296 -4.70 -4.25 -9.04
N LEU A 297 -5.40 -4.83 -8.08
CA LEU A 297 -6.32 -5.94 -8.30
C LEU A 297 -7.54 -5.52 -9.15
N TRP A 298 -8.10 -4.34 -8.88
CA TRP A 298 -9.18 -3.76 -9.67
C TRP A 298 -8.75 -3.53 -11.13
N LEU A 299 -7.55 -2.96 -11.33
CA LEU A 299 -6.99 -2.72 -12.67
C LEU A 299 -6.72 -4.03 -13.40
N ALA A 300 -6.10 -5.01 -12.73
CA ALA A 300 -5.86 -6.34 -13.29
C ALA A 300 -7.17 -7.03 -13.73
N ARG A 301 -8.23 -6.92 -12.89
CA ARG A 301 -9.55 -7.45 -13.23
C ARG A 301 -10.17 -6.76 -14.44
N THR A 302 -10.11 -5.43 -14.52
CA THR A 302 -10.69 -4.66 -15.63
C THR A 302 -9.97 -4.95 -16.96
N ILE A 303 -8.64 -5.03 -16.94
CA ILE A 303 -7.83 -5.39 -18.10
C ILE A 303 -8.12 -6.83 -18.52
N SER A 304 -8.15 -7.78 -17.58
CA SER A 304 -8.43 -9.20 -17.86
C SER A 304 -9.79 -9.38 -18.54
N LEU A 305 -10.83 -8.71 -18.04
CA LEU A 305 -12.17 -8.79 -18.62
C LEU A 305 -12.22 -8.22 -20.05
N ARG A 306 -11.51 -7.11 -20.30
CA ARG A 306 -11.43 -6.50 -21.65
C ARG A 306 -10.71 -7.42 -22.64
N VAL A 307 -9.60 -8.01 -22.24
CA VAL A 307 -8.82 -8.91 -23.11
C VAL A 307 -9.61 -10.19 -23.42
N ILE A 308 -10.23 -10.81 -22.40
CA ILE A 308 -11.01 -12.04 -22.56
C ILE A 308 -12.18 -11.79 -23.52
N SER A 309 -12.95 -10.71 -23.35
CA SER A 309 -14.08 -10.41 -24.26
C SER A 309 -13.63 -10.16 -25.70
N SER A 310 -12.49 -9.49 -25.90
CA SER A 310 -11.94 -9.25 -27.24
C SER A 310 -11.52 -10.54 -27.92
N VAL A 311 -10.85 -11.44 -27.19
CA VAL A 311 -10.45 -12.76 -27.73
C VAL A 311 -11.67 -13.66 -28.04
N GLU A 312 -12.70 -13.58 -27.21
CA GLU A 312 -13.92 -14.36 -27.39
C GLU A 312 -14.69 -13.93 -28.68
N HIS A 313 -14.82 -12.63 -28.93
CA HIS A 313 -15.40 -12.11 -30.17
C HIS A 313 -14.59 -12.51 -31.41
N LEU A 314 -13.25 -12.41 -31.35
CA LEU A 314 -12.38 -12.86 -32.43
C LEU A 314 -12.51 -14.36 -32.71
N SER A 315 -12.62 -15.15 -31.65
CA SER A 315 -12.82 -16.61 -31.79
C SER A 315 -14.14 -16.96 -32.44
N GLN A 316 -15.22 -16.23 -32.09
CA GLN A 316 -16.55 -16.42 -32.72
C GLN A 316 -16.51 -16.03 -34.20
N ALA A 317 -15.89 -14.90 -34.54
CA ALA A 317 -15.74 -14.45 -35.91
C ALA A 317 -14.91 -15.43 -36.75
N ALA A 318 -13.82 -15.97 -36.19
CA ALA A 318 -13.02 -17.01 -36.87
C ALA A 318 -13.81 -18.30 -37.13
N MET A 319 -14.65 -18.72 -36.17
CA MET A 319 -15.52 -19.90 -36.36
C MET A 319 -16.61 -19.67 -37.42
N ALA A 320 -17.22 -18.47 -37.45
CA ALA A 320 -18.19 -18.10 -38.48
C ALA A 320 -17.55 -18.09 -39.88
N LEU A 321 -16.35 -17.52 -40.01
CA LEU A 321 -15.56 -17.50 -41.22
C LEU A 321 -15.28 -18.95 -41.72
N GLY A 322 -14.84 -19.86 -40.82
CA GLY A 322 -14.55 -21.25 -41.14
C GLY A 322 -15.78 -22.05 -41.60
N LYS A 323 -16.98 -21.67 -41.19
CA LYS A 323 -18.25 -22.28 -41.63
C LYS A 323 -18.83 -21.63 -42.88
N GLY A 324 -18.23 -20.53 -43.36
CA GLY A 324 -18.78 -19.76 -44.48
C GLY A 324 -20.04 -18.98 -44.13
N GLU A 325 -20.27 -18.73 -42.84
CA GLU A 325 -21.37 -17.90 -42.32
C GLU A 325 -21.00 -16.42 -42.40
N GLU A 326 -21.99 -15.55 -42.30
CA GLU A 326 -21.74 -14.10 -42.27
C GLU A 326 -20.96 -13.70 -41.01
N VAL A 327 -19.83 -13.02 -41.22
CA VAL A 327 -18.97 -12.55 -40.10
C VAL A 327 -19.52 -11.24 -39.62
N SER A 328 -20.08 -11.22 -38.39
CA SER A 328 -20.50 -10.02 -37.67
C SER A 328 -19.56 -9.75 -36.52
N MET A 329 -19.18 -8.47 -36.31
CA MET A 329 -18.24 -8.08 -35.28
C MET A 329 -18.70 -6.86 -34.52
N PRO A 330 -18.87 -6.94 -33.20
CA PRO A 330 -19.10 -5.75 -32.39
C PRO A 330 -17.83 -4.90 -32.31
N ALA A 331 -17.98 -3.60 -32.03
CA ALA A 331 -16.85 -2.70 -31.86
C ALA A 331 -15.91 -3.17 -30.72
N ILE A 332 -14.67 -3.45 -31.05
CA ILE A 332 -13.64 -3.92 -30.12
C ILE A 332 -12.85 -2.67 -29.68
N ARG A 333 -12.70 -2.51 -28.35
CA ARG A 333 -11.99 -1.36 -27.78
C ARG A 333 -10.45 -1.52 -27.76
N MET A 334 -9.94 -2.70 -28.02
CA MET A 334 -8.50 -2.99 -28.06
C MET A 334 -8.01 -2.88 -29.51
N GLN A 335 -7.09 -1.98 -29.76
CA GLN A 335 -6.62 -1.63 -31.11
C GLN A 335 -6.07 -2.82 -31.88
N GLU A 336 -5.29 -3.67 -31.24
CA GLU A 336 -4.71 -4.89 -31.85
C GLU A 336 -5.79 -5.90 -32.22
N ALA A 337 -6.81 -6.04 -31.39
CA ALA A 337 -7.93 -6.94 -31.67
C ALA A 337 -8.88 -6.38 -32.75
N ASP A 338 -9.05 -5.06 -32.82
CA ASP A 338 -9.83 -4.38 -33.84
C ASP A 338 -9.20 -4.54 -35.23
N HIS A 339 -7.88 -4.40 -35.34
CA HIS A 339 -7.16 -4.64 -36.59
C HIS A 339 -7.36 -6.06 -37.09
N LEU A 340 -7.27 -7.06 -36.20
CA LEU A 340 -7.50 -8.46 -36.56
C LEU A 340 -8.96 -8.71 -36.94
N GLY A 341 -9.89 -8.09 -36.26
CA GLY A 341 -11.30 -8.12 -36.54
C GLY A 341 -11.65 -7.60 -37.92
N ASN A 342 -11.10 -6.44 -38.27
CA ASN A 342 -11.30 -5.85 -39.58
C ASN A 342 -10.70 -6.74 -40.71
N ALA A 343 -9.55 -7.36 -40.47
CA ALA A 343 -8.97 -8.31 -41.43
C ALA A 343 -9.87 -9.55 -41.64
N MET A 344 -10.49 -10.05 -40.55
CA MET A 344 -11.46 -11.18 -40.66
C MET A 344 -12.73 -10.79 -41.39
N LEU A 345 -13.27 -9.60 -41.15
CA LEU A 345 -14.41 -9.06 -41.89
C LEU A 345 -14.10 -9.00 -43.41
N GLN A 346 -12.96 -8.45 -43.74
CA GLN A 346 -12.49 -8.32 -45.14
C GLN A 346 -12.29 -9.69 -45.79
N ALA A 347 -11.72 -10.66 -45.07
CA ALA A 347 -11.61 -12.04 -45.53
C ALA A 347 -12.98 -12.69 -45.77
N GLY A 348 -13.94 -12.47 -44.87
CA GLY A 348 -15.32 -12.93 -44.99
C GLY A 348 -16.02 -12.39 -46.23
N GLN A 349 -15.94 -11.11 -46.47
CA GLN A 349 -16.49 -10.45 -47.66
C GLN A 349 -15.87 -10.98 -48.95
N THR A 350 -14.53 -11.15 -48.94
CA THR A 350 -13.84 -11.70 -50.10
C THR A 350 -14.26 -13.15 -50.36
N MET A 351 -14.41 -13.96 -49.35
CA MET A 351 -14.86 -15.36 -49.45
C MET A 351 -16.29 -15.46 -49.99
N GLN A 352 -17.21 -14.60 -49.54
CA GLN A 352 -18.58 -14.54 -50.03
C GLN A 352 -18.62 -14.13 -51.49
N LYS A 353 -17.82 -13.12 -51.86
CA LYS A 353 -17.71 -12.67 -53.25
C LYS A 353 -17.18 -13.79 -54.17
N VAL A 354 -16.08 -14.42 -53.75
CA VAL A 354 -15.51 -15.55 -54.52
C VAL A 354 -16.54 -16.71 -54.69
N LYS A 355 -17.29 -17.00 -53.62
CA LYS A 355 -18.37 -18.02 -53.68
C LYS A 355 -19.46 -17.61 -54.64
N PHE A 356 -19.91 -16.34 -54.59
CA PHE A 356 -20.93 -15.82 -55.50
C PHE A 356 -20.43 -15.87 -56.95
N ASP A 357 -19.24 -15.36 -57.22
CA ASP A 357 -18.64 -15.37 -58.57
C ASP A 357 -18.43 -16.79 -59.13
N SER A 358 -18.14 -17.75 -58.24
CA SER A 358 -17.98 -19.16 -58.64
C SER A 358 -19.31 -19.86 -58.96
N GLN A 359 -20.44 -19.34 -58.48
CA GLN A 359 -21.78 -19.93 -58.61
C GLN A 359 -22.71 -19.20 -59.60
N HIS A 360 -22.30 -18.01 -60.09
CA HIS A 360 -23.09 -17.20 -61.00
C HIS A 360 -22.33 -16.93 -62.30
N ASP A 361 -23.08 -16.71 -63.37
CA ASP A 361 -22.53 -16.26 -64.65
C ASP A 361 -22.16 -14.80 -64.59
N ALA A 362 -20.92 -14.45 -64.96
CA ALA A 362 -20.37 -13.10 -64.79
C ALA A 362 -21.09 -12.06 -65.68
N LEU A 363 -21.72 -12.46 -66.81
CA LEU A 363 -22.39 -11.57 -67.72
C LEU A 363 -23.85 -11.29 -67.34
N THR A 364 -24.58 -12.33 -66.99
CA THR A 364 -26.03 -12.31 -66.75
C THR A 364 -26.41 -12.29 -65.29
N THR A 365 -25.46 -12.56 -64.38
CA THR A 365 -25.68 -12.71 -62.92
C THR A 365 -26.63 -13.83 -62.53
N LEU A 366 -27.12 -14.60 -63.48
CA LEU A 366 -27.88 -15.82 -63.23
C LEU A 366 -27.02 -16.91 -62.62
N PRO A 367 -27.57 -17.86 -61.88
CA PRO A 367 -26.90 -19.10 -61.53
C PRO A 367 -26.18 -19.72 -62.76
N ASN A 368 -24.93 -20.15 -62.53
CA ASN A 368 -24.21 -20.89 -63.55
C ASN A 368 -24.54 -22.39 -63.47
N ARG A 369 -23.95 -23.21 -64.37
CA ARG A 369 -24.16 -24.63 -64.40
C ARG A 369 -23.93 -25.32 -63.02
N LEU A 370 -22.85 -24.88 -62.29
CA LEU A 370 -22.54 -25.52 -61.02
C LEU A 370 -23.61 -25.27 -59.94
N LEU A 371 -24.12 -24.07 -59.80
CA LEU A 371 -25.20 -23.76 -58.85
C LEU A 371 -26.52 -24.38 -59.30
N PHE A 372 -26.79 -24.41 -60.62
CA PHE A 372 -28.00 -25.05 -61.17
C PHE A 372 -28.02 -26.50 -60.81
N ASP A 373 -26.94 -27.26 -61.12
CA ASP A 373 -26.86 -28.69 -60.84
C ASP A 373 -27.07 -29.02 -59.35
N GLU A 374 -26.45 -28.20 -58.43
CA GLU A 374 -26.65 -28.37 -57.02
C GLU A 374 -28.11 -28.18 -56.58
N VAL A 375 -28.76 -27.09 -57.05
CA VAL A 375 -30.16 -26.82 -56.73
C VAL A 375 -31.10 -27.82 -57.37
N ALA A 376 -30.88 -28.21 -58.65
CA ALA A 376 -31.67 -29.17 -59.33
C ALA A 376 -31.68 -30.56 -58.66
N GLN A 377 -30.48 -31.02 -58.20
CA GLN A 377 -30.42 -32.30 -57.48
C GLN A 377 -31.21 -32.25 -56.17
N ARG A 378 -31.11 -31.13 -55.43
CA ARG A 378 -31.90 -30.94 -54.18
C ARG A 378 -33.40 -30.88 -54.46
N SER A 379 -33.79 -30.16 -55.49
CA SER A 379 -35.20 -30.02 -55.88
C SER A 379 -35.83 -31.38 -56.37
N ILE A 380 -35.09 -32.15 -57.13
CA ILE A 380 -35.50 -33.51 -57.55
C ILE A 380 -35.66 -34.41 -56.32
N ALA A 381 -34.70 -34.46 -55.43
CA ALA A 381 -34.76 -35.22 -54.18
C ALA A 381 -35.93 -34.83 -53.29
N TYR A 382 -36.26 -33.51 -53.22
CA TYR A 382 -37.42 -33.01 -52.51
C TYR A 382 -38.71 -33.41 -53.15
N ALA A 383 -38.85 -33.28 -54.51
CA ALA A 383 -40.00 -33.61 -55.28
C ALA A 383 -40.32 -35.14 -55.23
N GLN A 384 -39.28 -35.97 -55.25
CA GLN A 384 -39.41 -37.41 -55.03
C GLN A 384 -40.07 -37.77 -53.71
N ARG A 385 -39.62 -37.12 -52.62
CA ARG A 385 -40.16 -37.39 -51.28
C ARG A 385 -41.61 -36.94 -51.11
N ARG A 386 -42.01 -35.87 -51.80
CA ARG A 386 -43.32 -35.26 -51.67
C ARG A 386 -44.27 -35.57 -52.79
N ASN A 387 -43.82 -36.38 -53.80
CA ASN A 387 -44.58 -36.70 -55.01
C ASN A 387 -45.08 -35.43 -55.74
N GLN A 388 -44.21 -34.43 -55.80
CA GLN A 388 -44.50 -33.15 -56.47
C GLN A 388 -43.90 -33.15 -57.88
N PRO A 389 -44.60 -32.58 -58.85
CA PRO A 389 -44.11 -32.53 -60.24
C PRO A 389 -43.09 -31.36 -60.37
N LEU A 390 -42.08 -31.60 -61.24
CA LEU A 390 -41.11 -30.59 -61.66
C LEU A 390 -41.11 -30.49 -63.17
N ALA A 391 -40.72 -29.37 -63.73
CA ALA A 391 -40.42 -29.20 -65.12
C ALA A 391 -39.06 -28.55 -65.35
N LEU A 392 -38.25 -29.13 -66.22
CA LEU A 392 -37.02 -28.53 -66.70
C LEU A 392 -37.28 -27.98 -68.11
N LEU A 393 -37.02 -26.70 -68.28
CA LEU A 393 -37.05 -26.01 -69.58
C LEU A 393 -35.59 -25.74 -69.97
N ALA A 394 -35.19 -26.28 -71.11
CA ALA A 394 -33.93 -26.00 -71.78
C ALA A 394 -34.19 -25.02 -72.93
N ILE A 395 -33.51 -23.90 -72.91
CA ILE A 395 -33.73 -22.77 -73.77
C ILE A 395 -32.46 -22.52 -74.58
N ASP A 396 -32.59 -22.47 -75.88
CA ASP A 396 -31.52 -22.15 -76.85
C ASP A 396 -31.95 -20.92 -77.67
N LEU A 397 -31.06 -19.96 -77.89
CA LEU A 397 -31.39 -18.73 -78.60
C LEU A 397 -31.12 -18.89 -80.13
N ASP A 398 -32.15 -19.00 -80.90
CA ASP A 398 -32.08 -19.10 -82.37
C ASP A 398 -31.65 -17.73 -82.99
N GLY A 399 -30.68 -17.76 -83.84
CA GLY A 399 -30.15 -16.54 -84.48
C GLY A 399 -29.12 -15.74 -83.70
N PHE A 400 -28.81 -16.16 -82.45
CA PHE A 400 -27.86 -15.47 -81.61
C PHE A 400 -26.45 -15.36 -82.20
N LYS A 401 -25.97 -16.41 -82.81
CA LYS A 401 -24.71 -16.45 -83.53
C LYS A 401 -24.64 -15.37 -84.61
N THR A 402 -25.72 -15.18 -85.38
CA THR A 402 -25.84 -14.17 -86.46
C THR A 402 -25.75 -12.77 -85.87
N VAL A 403 -26.28 -12.53 -84.64
CA VAL A 403 -26.15 -11.27 -83.93
C VAL A 403 -24.67 -10.95 -83.62
N ASN A 404 -23.96 -11.98 -83.07
CA ASN A 404 -22.54 -11.86 -82.74
C ASN A 404 -21.69 -11.59 -83.99
N ASP A 405 -21.95 -12.38 -85.07
CA ASP A 405 -21.16 -12.29 -86.28
C ASP A 405 -21.39 -10.94 -87.06
N THR A 406 -22.58 -10.35 -86.90
CA THR A 406 -22.99 -9.17 -87.69
C THR A 406 -22.79 -7.86 -86.89
N LEU A 407 -23.13 -7.83 -85.58
CA LEU A 407 -23.14 -6.66 -84.70
C LEU A 407 -22.08 -6.68 -83.64
N GLY A 408 -21.29 -7.75 -83.57
CA GLY A 408 -20.21 -7.94 -82.62
C GLY A 408 -20.69 -8.48 -81.25
N HIS A 409 -19.75 -9.00 -80.46
CA HIS A 409 -20.00 -9.62 -79.15
C HIS A 409 -20.66 -8.69 -78.13
N SER A 410 -20.45 -7.39 -78.21
CA SER A 410 -21.11 -6.43 -77.32
C SER A 410 -22.64 -6.43 -77.48
N ALA A 411 -23.11 -6.53 -78.70
CA ALA A 411 -24.57 -6.63 -79.03
C ALA A 411 -25.12 -7.98 -78.53
N GLY A 412 -24.38 -9.05 -78.73
CA GLY A 412 -24.73 -10.35 -78.11
C GLY A 412 -24.82 -10.37 -76.63
N ASP A 413 -23.86 -9.71 -75.95
CA ASP A 413 -23.87 -9.55 -74.49
C ASP A 413 -25.10 -8.79 -73.99
N GLU A 414 -25.53 -7.75 -74.72
CA GLU A 414 -26.79 -7.03 -74.42
C GLU A 414 -28.03 -7.91 -74.56
N VAL A 415 -28.08 -8.75 -75.61
CA VAL A 415 -29.14 -9.74 -75.82
C VAL A 415 -29.16 -10.75 -74.66
N LEU A 416 -28.01 -11.30 -74.26
CA LEU A 416 -27.93 -12.29 -73.18
C LEU A 416 -28.38 -11.70 -71.85
N ARG A 417 -28.01 -10.40 -71.51
CA ARG A 417 -28.51 -9.72 -70.30
C ARG A 417 -30.03 -9.52 -70.36
N ALA A 418 -30.54 -9.10 -71.50
CA ALA A 418 -32.00 -8.94 -71.72
C ALA A 418 -32.76 -10.24 -71.61
N VAL A 419 -32.23 -11.35 -72.20
CA VAL A 419 -32.79 -12.71 -72.07
C VAL A 419 -32.83 -13.13 -70.60
N ALA A 420 -31.73 -13.01 -69.88
CA ALA A 420 -31.63 -13.29 -68.43
C ALA A 420 -32.70 -12.55 -67.63
N GLN A 421 -32.84 -11.26 -67.85
CA GLN A 421 -33.86 -10.43 -67.21
C GLN A 421 -35.28 -10.90 -67.54
N ARG A 422 -35.60 -11.14 -68.83
CA ARG A 422 -36.93 -11.61 -69.26
C ARG A 422 -37.27 -12.94 -68.63
N ILE A 423 -36.29 -13.87 -68.54
CA ILE A 423 -36.49 -15.19 -67.90
C ILE A 423 -36.78 -14.99 -66.40
N GLN A 424 -35.96 -14.17 -65.70
CA GLN A 424 -36.16 -13.87 -64.26
C GLN A 424 -37.51 -13.24 -63.93
N GLU A 425 -37.96 -12.31 -64.75
CA GLU A 425 -39.30 -11.70 -64.62
C GLU A 425 -40.47 -12.64 -64.89
N THR A 426 -40.22 -13.69 -65.63
CA THR A 426 -41.26 -14.67 -66.04
C THR A 426 -41.43 -15.82 -65.04
N VAL A 427 -40.34 -16.18 -64.31
CA VAL A 427 -40.32 -17.29 -63.36
C VAL A 427 -40.61 -16.81 -61.94
N ARG A 428 -41.07 -17.70 -61.07
CA ARG A 428 -41.38 -17.40 -59.67
C ARG A 428 -40.11 -17.48 -58.84
N ALA A 429 -40.11 -16.87 -57.64
CA ALA A 429 -39.00 -16.93 -56.70
C ALA A 429 -38.67 -18.39 -56.26
N SER A 430 -39.58 -19.32 -56.37
CA SER A 430 -39.38 -20.74 -56.08
C SER A 430 -38.69 -21.53 -57.25
N ASP A 431 -38.64 -20.94 -58.42
CA ASP A 431 -38.05 -21.54 -59.63
C ASP A 431 -36.59 -21.05 -59.75
N ILE A 432 -35.76 -21.77 -60.42
CA ILE A 432 -34.39 -21.37 -60.69
C ILE A 432 -34.16 -21.24 -62.19
N ALA A 433 -33.67 -20.06 -62.58
CA ALA A 433 -33.18 -19.85 -63.94
C ALA A 433 -31.64 -19.79 -63.89
N ALA A 434 -30.98 -20.38 -64.87
CA ALA A 434 -29.53 -20.41 -64.97
C ALA A 434 -29.08 -20.27 -66.42
N ARG A 435 -27.88 -19.74 -66.62
CA ARG A 435 -27.14 -19.77 -67.89
C ARG A 435 -26.10 -20.88 -67.84
N ILE A 436 -26.20 -21.85 -68.73
CA ILE A 436 -25.33 -23.01 -68.74
C ILE A 436 -24.05 -22.76 -69.55
N GLY A 437 -24.15 -21.92 -70.59
CA GLY A 437 -23.03 -21.50 -71.39
C GLY A 437 -23.48 -20.96 -72.76
N GLY A 438 -22.73 -20.11 -73.39
CA GLY A 438 -23.05 -19.54 -74.69
C GLY A 438 -24.43 -18.84 -74.69
N ASP A 439 -25.35 -19.37 -75.53
CA ASP A 439 -26.74 -18.98 -75.71
C ASP A 439 -27.74 -19.94 -75.03
N GLU A 440 -27.26 -20.89 -74.23
CA GLU A 440 -28.07 -21.87 -73.54
C GLU A 440 -28.44 -21.37 -72.09
N PHE A 441 -29.77 -21.38 -71.84
CA PHE A 441 -30.38 -21.15 -70.55
C PHE A 441 -31.22 -22.34 -70.12
N VAL A 442 -31.35 -22.52 -68.84
CA VAL A 442 -32.22 -23.55 -68.26
C VAL A 442 -33.09 -22.96 -67.16
N VAL A 443 -34.28 -23.43 -67.02
CA VAL A 443 -35.24 -23.09 -66.01
C VAL A 443 -35.78 -24.37 -65.39
N LEU A 444 -35.68 -24.47 -64.04
CA LEU A 444 -36.31 -25.49 -63.24
C LEU A 444 -37.55 -24.91 -62.57
N LEU A 445 -38.72 -25.38 -63.00
CA LEU A 445 -39.99 -25.02 -62.40
C LEU A 445 -40.34 -26.03 -61.30
N THR A 446 -40.75 -25.58 -60.17
CA THR A 446 -41.08 -26.39 -58.99
C THR A 446 -42.59 -26.37 -58.75
N ASP A 447 -43.17 -27.57 -58.38
CA ASP A 447 -44.59 -27.76 -58.09
C ASP A 447 -45.50 -27.27 -59.23
N VAL A 448 -45.27 -27.77 -60.41
CA VAL A 448 -45.88 -27.29 -61.63
C VAL A 448 -46.53 -28.42 -62.42
N THR A 449 -47.77 -28.24 -62.88
CA THR A 449 -48.43 -29.17 -63.75
C THR A 449 -47.90 -29.18 -65.22
N SER A 450 -48.08 -30.22 -65.99
CA SER A 450 -47.63 -30.26 -67.37
C SER A 450 -48.22 -29.12 -68.20
N VAL A 451 -49.48 -28.77 -67.95
CA VAL A 451 -50.15 -27.64 -68.61
C VAL A 451 -49.44 -26.30 -68.27
N THR A 452 -49.23 -26.02 -67.04
CA THR A 452 -48.55 -24.75 -66.59
C THR A 452 -47.10 -24.70 -67.06
N ALA A 453 -46.38 -25.82 -67.10
CA ALA A 453 -45.03 -25.89 -67.65
C ALA A 453 -45.01 -25.53 -69.15
N MET A 454 -45.94 -26.09 -69.94
CA MET A 454 -46.06 -25.75 -71.32
C MET A 454 -46.50 -24.32 -71.58
N GLU A 455 -47.43 -23.78 -70.77
CA GLU A 455 -47.84 -22.36 -70.84
C GLU A 455 -46.66 -21.44 -70.55
N THR A 456 -45.84 -21.81 -69.57
CA THR A 456 -44.61 -21.00 -69.19
C THR A 456 -43.58 -21.09 -70.31
N ALA A 457 -43.34 -22.24 -70.88
CA ALA A 457 -42.47 -22.45 -72.05
C ALA A 457 -42.93 -21.60 -73.25
N GLN A 458 -44.22 -21.62 -73.56
CA GLN A 458 -44.81 -20.87 -74.68
C GLN A 458 -44.70 -19.35 -74.42
N ARG A 459 -44.93 -18.90 -73.20
CA ARG A 459 -44.76 -17.47 -72.77
C ARG A 459 -43.30 -17.05 -72.94
N LEU A 460 -42.34 -17.86 -72.54
CA LEU A 460 -40.92 -17.59 -72.73
C LEU A 460 -40.56 -17.53 -74.24
N VAL A 461 -41.02 -18.43 -75.08
CA VAL A 461 -40.79 -18.34 -76.53
C VAL A 461 -41.28 -17.03 -77.12
N VAL A 462 -42.51 -16.62 -76.76
CA VAL A 462 -43.08 -15.35 -77.24
C VAL A 462 -42.23 -14.17 -76.73
N LEU A 463 -41.93 -14.06 -75.40
CA LEU A 463 -41.23 -12.99 -74.77
C LEU A 463 -39.77 -12.87 -75.22
N LEU A 464 -39.11 -14.01 -75.47
CA LEU A 464 -37.73 -14.02 -75.93
C LEU A 464 -37.62 -13.71 -77.43
N SER A 465 -38.72 -13.80 -78.18
CA SER A 465 -38.81 -13.37 -79.58
C SER A 465 -39.19 -11.91 -79.80
N GLU A 466 -39.48 -11.18 -78.72
CA GLU A 466 -39.69 -9.73 -78.75
C GLU A 466 -38.42 -8.95 -79.14
N PRO A 467 -38.52 -7.86 -79.83
CA PRO A 467 -37.35 -7.08 -80.25
C PRO A 467 -36.40 -6.70 -79.02
N TYR A 468 -35.12 -6.81 -79.33
CA TYR A 468 -34.08 -6.40 -78.36
C TYR A 468 -33.63 -4.98 -78.68
N PRO A 469 -33.33 -4.16 -77.67
CA PRO A 469 -32.81 -2.79 -77.88
C PRO A 469 -31.57 -2.83 -78.78
N ASN A 470 -31.50 -1.96 -79.75
CA ASN A 470 -30.37 -1.80 -80.70
C ASN A 470 -30.04 -3.05 -81.59
N VAL A 471 -30.85 -4.08 -81.53
CA VAL A 471 -30.66 -5.30 -82.35
C VAL A 471 -31.84 -5.49 -83.36
N HIS A 472 -31.58 -5.23 -84.61
CA HIS A 472 -32.59 -5.27 -85.66
C HIS A 472 -32.63 -6.69 -86.36
N LEU A 473 -31.83 -7.61 -85.88
CA LEU A 473 -31.82 -8.98 -86.35
C LEU A 473 -32.87 -9.83 -85.56
N PRO A 474 -33.55 -10.77 -86.23
CA PRO A 474 -34.51 -11.64 -85.57
C PRO A 474 -33.78 -12.60 -84.62
N VAL A 475 -34.13 -12.55 -83.33
CA VAL A 475 -33.74 -13.53 -82.34
C VAL A 475 -34.99 -14.17 -81.80
N SER A 476 -35.01 -15.52 -81.74
CA SER A 476 -36.10 -16.30 -81.17
C SER A 476 -35.52 -17.31 -80.18
N ALA A 477 -36.32 -18.07 -79.52
CA ALA A 477 -35.87 -19.11 -78.62
C ALA A 477 -36.57 -20.44 -78.89
N SER A 478 -35.78 -21.51 -78.94
CA SER A 478 -36.24 -22.89 -78.93
C SER A 478 -36.27 -23.40 -77.47
N VAL A 479 -37.40 -23.93 -77.02
CA VAL A 479 -37.58 -24.38 -75.64
C VAL A 479 -37.95 -25.85 -75.61
N GLY A 480 -37.05 -26.69 -75.08
CA GLY A 480 -37.32 -28.10 -74.79
C GLY A 480 -37.87 -28.24 -73.36
N VAL A 481 -38.92 -29.04 -73.19
CA VAL A 481 -39.59 -29.27 -71.90
C VAL A 481 -39.45 -30.72 -71.44
N ALA A 482 -38.88 -30.99 -70.31
CA ALA A 482 -38.85 -32.27 -69.65
C ALA A 482 -39.66 -32.23 -68.36
N LEU A 483 -40.52 -33.19 -68.15
CA LEU A 483 -41.41 -33.25 -66.97
C LEU A 483 -41.04 -34.43 -66.07
N TYR A 484 -40.92 -34.17 -64.79
CA TYR A 484 -40.78 -35.21 -63.78
C TYR A 484 -42.15 -35.43 -63.10
N PRO A 485 -42.63 -36.66 -62.87
CA PRO A 485 -41.93 -37.92 -63.11
C PRO A 485 -42.22 -38.53 -64.53
N LEU A 486 -42.85 -37.79 -65.43
CA LEU A 486 -43.36 -38.30 -66.71
C LEU A 486 -42.22 -38.70 -67.68
N HIS A 487 -41.13 -38.00 -67.71
CA HIS A 487 -39.99 -38.17 -68.61
C HIS A 487 -38.71 -38.63 -67.92
N ALA A 488 -38.77 -38.97 -66.60
CA ALA A 488 -37.65 -39.42 -65.81
C ALA A 488 -37.68 -40.92 -65.50
#